data_f5c22e7552e7be966d95e4438fed4c7e
#
_entry.id   f5c22e7552e7be966d95e4438fed4c7e
#
_cell.length_a   1.000
_cell.length_b   1.000
_cell.length_c   1.000
_cell.angle_alpha   90.00
_cell.angle_beta   90.00
_cell.angle_gamma   90.00
#
_symmetry.space_group_name_H-M   'P 1'
#
loop_
_entity.id
_entity.type
_entity.pdbx_description
1 polymer ?
#
loop_
_entity_poly.entity_id
_entity_poly.type
_entity_poly.pdbx_seq_one_letter_code
_entity_poly.pdbx_strand_id
1 'polypeptide(L)'
;MKRRKFINQLGLGAAVLTVPNTVLSFTPSFSKANKEITFGLVADVHKDLMPDANGRLEVFIEQAQKRKVDFIIQMGDFCFAEIKNKEFLNIWETYKGPKYHILGNHDMDKNTKSEMLDFWGMPKTYYSYDFGGYHFIVLDANFLYQDNKF
;
A
#
# COMPACT_ATOMS: atom_id res chain seq x y z
N MET A 1 -23.09 19.88 13.24
CA MET A 1 -22.91 18.85 14.29
C MET A 1 -21.48 18.31 14.22
N LYS A 2 -20.74 18.28 15.34
CA LYS A 2 -19.36 17.79 15.35
C LYS A 2 -19.38 16.26 15.27
N ARG A 3 -18.56 15.66 14.39
CA ARG A 3 -18.49 14.18 14.11
C ARG A 3 -18.44 13.30 15.38
N ARG A 4 -17.80 13.75 16.43
CA ARG A 4 -17.72 13.04 17.73
C ARG A 4 -19.09 12.90 18.44
N LYS A 5 -20.02 13.82 18.25
CA LYS A 5 -21.36 13.71 18.85
C LYS A 5 -22.23 12.68 18.16
N PHE A 6 -22.04 12.48 16.85
CA PHE A 6 -22.79 11.50 16.07
C PHE A 6 -22.46 10.06 16.48
N ILE A 7 -21.18 9.76 16.71
CA ILE A 7 -20.73 8.41 17.12
C ILE A 7 -21.23 8.05 18.53
N ASN A 8 -21.28 9.01 19.44
CA ASN A 8 -21.80 8.77 20.80
C ASN A 8 -23.33 8.61 20.86
N GLN A 9 -24.06 9.09 19.85
CA GLN A 9 -25.52 8.92 19.79
C GLN A 9 -25.94 7.59 19.16
N LEU A 10 -25.09 6.95 18.35
CA LEU A 10 -25.33 5.60 17.82
C LEU A 10 -25.16 4.48 18.85
N GLY A 11 -24.46 4.76 19.95
CA GLY A 11 -24.22 3.78 21.02
C GLY A 11 -25.35 3.60 22.03
N LEU A 12 -26.40 4.43 21.98
CA LEU A 12 -27.48 4.43 23.00
C LEU A 12 -28.85 3.92 22.50
N GLY A 13 -28.91 3.40 21.27
CA GLY A 13 -30.13 2.88 20.66
C GLY A 13 -30.19 1.34 20.60
N ALA A 14 -29.67 0.63 21.61
CA ALA A 14 -29.91 -0.81 21.71
C ALA A 14 -31.33 -1.05 22.22
N ALA A 15 -32.29 -1.24 21.31
CA ALA A 15 -33.59 -1.81 21.64
C ALA A 15 -33.34 -3.24 22.15
N VAL A 16 -33.66 -3.48 23.41
CA VAL A 16 -33.66 -4.81 24.02
C VAL A 16 -34.82 -5.61 23.41
N LEU A 17 -34.53 -6.33 22.33
CA LEU A 17 -35.37 -7.42 21.87
C LEU A 17 -35.02 -8.64 22.70
N THR A 18 -35.90 -9.04 23.58
CA THR A 18 -35.81 -10.31 24.32
C THR A 18 -36.00 -11.45 23.34
N VAL A 19 -34.90 -12.01 22.86
CA VAL A 19 -34.88 -13.30 22.17
C VAL A 19 -34.28 -14.32 23.13
N PRO A 20 -34.94 -15.49 23.32
CA PRO A 20 -34.46 -16.45 24.30
C PRO A 20 -33.13 -17.07 23.87
N ASN A 21 -32.14 -16.88 24.73
CA ASN A 21 -30.95 -17.71 24.94
C ASN A 21 -30.10 -18.17 23.73
N THR A 22 -29.66 -17.26 22.85
CA THR A 22 -28.34 -17.39 22.22
C THR A 22 -27.84 -16.00 21.83
N VAL A 23 -27.38 -15.24 22.81
CA VAL A 23 -26.54 -14.08 22.50
C VAL A 23 -25.20 -14.64 22.04
N LEU A 24 -25.02 -14.78 20.72
CA LEU A 24 -23.71 -14.83 20.12
C LEU A 24 -23.06 -13.48 20.40
N SER A 25 -22.35 -13.42 21.55
CA SER A 25 -21.47 -12.31 21.84
C SER A 25 -20.36 -12.34 20.80
N PHE A 26 -20.56 -11.59 19.71
CA PHE A 26 -19.46 -11.19 18.86
C PHE A 26 -18.64 -10.17 19.66
N THR A 27 -17.83 -10.69 20.58
CA THR A 27 -16.67 -9.93 21.05
C THR A 27 -15.66 -10.00 19.91
N PRO A 28 -15.38 -8.90 19.22
CA PRO A 28 -14.24 -8.89 18.34
C PRO A 28 -13.04 -9.22 19.23
N SER A 29 -12.50 -10.42 19.07
CA SER A 29 -11.24 -10.78 19.69
C SER A 29 -10.18 -9.92 19.01
N PHE A 30 -9.95 -8.73 19.55
CA PHE A 30 -8.73 -8.01 19.25
C PHE A 30 -7.61 -8.86 19.82
N SER A 31 -7.08 -9.71 18.96
CA SER A 31 -5.85 -10.43 19.25
C SER A 31 -4.89 -9.39 19.80
N LYS A 32 -4.37 -9.65 20.99
CA LYS A 32 -3.41 -8.75 21.65
C LYS A 32 -2.21 -8.63 20.71
N ALA A 33 -2.26 -7.55 19.92
CA ALA A 33 -1.32 -7.30 18.94
C ALA A 33 -0.05 -6.96 19.48
N ASN A 34 0.59 -6.88 18.93
CA ASN A 34 1.03 -5.92 17.97
C ASN A 34 2.50 -5.76 18.23
N LYS A 35 3.22 -6.64 17.63
CA LYS A 35 4.64 -6.40 17.41
C LYS A 35 4.73 -5.01 16.78
N GLU A 36 5.50 -4.11 17.37
CA GLU A 36 5.88 -2.88 16.71
C GLU A 36 6.50 -3.23 15.35
N ILE A 37 6.00 -2.62 14.29
CA ILE A 37 6.54 -2.79 12.94
C ILE A 37 7.14 -1.49 12.46
N THR A 38 8.23 -1.59 11.74
CA THR A 38 8.91 -0.47 11.11
C THR A 38 9.02 -0.72 9.62
N PHE A 39 8.65 0.23 8.79
CA PHE A 39 8.75 0.09 7.35
C PHE A 39 9.31 1.33 6.67
N GLY A 40 9.93 1.14 5.52
CA GLY A 40 10.39 2.20 4.64
C GLY A 40 9.33 2.55 3.62
N LEU A 41 9.10 3.84 3.42
CA LEU A 41 8.16 4.35 2.43
C LEU A 41 8.86 5.35 1.52
N VAL A 42 8.69 5.18 0.21
CA VAL A 42 9.17 6.12 -0.82
C VAL A 42 8.07 6.37 -1.84
N ALA A 43 7.96 7.58 -2.36
CA ALA A 43 7.03 7.97 -3.41
C ALA A 43 7.71 8.92 -4.38
N ASP A 44 7.15 9.07 -5.57
CA ASP A 44 7.50 10.11 -6.53
C ASP A 44 9.00 10.13 -6.89
N VAL A 45 9.57 8.96 -7.11
CA VAL A 45 11.00 8.86 -7.50
C VAL A 45 11.20 9.33 -8.92
N HIS A 46 10.23 9.10 -9.81
CA HIS A 46 10.20 9.56 -11.20
C HIS A 46 11.49 9.24 -11.96
N LYS A 47 11.88 7.97 -12.00
CA LYS A 47 13.14 7.52 -12.65
C LYS A 47 13.33 8.08 -14.06
N ASP A 48 12.24 8.16 -14.81
CA ASP A 48 12.30 8.60 -16.22
C ASP A 48 12.43 10.11 -16.40
N LEU A 49 12.23 10.89 -15.35
CA LEU A 49 12.28 12.34 -15.34
C LEU A 49 13.46 12.89 -14.52
N MET A 50 13.86 12.18 -13.47
CA MET A 50 14.83 12.66 -12.51
C MET A 50 16.19 11.98 -12.70
N PRO A 51 17.24 12.72 -13.06
CA PRO A 51 18.54 12.14 -13.36
C PRO A 51 19.23 11.50 -12.15
N ASP A 52 18.88 11.93 -10.93
CA ASP A 52 19.43 11.43 -9.67
C ASP A 52 18.63 10.29 -9.02
N ALA A 53 17.60 9.80 -9.71
CA ALA A 53 16.67 8.80 -9.18
C ALA A 53 17.37 7.52 -8.67
N ASN A 54 18.37 7.01 -9.40
CA ASN A 54 19.15 5.84 -8.98
C ASN A 54 19.80 6.08 -7.62
N GLY A 55 20.55 7.18 -7.48
CA GLY A 55 21.24 7.49 -6.23
C GLY A 55 20.28 7.71 -5.05
N ARG A 56 19.14 8.35 -5.28
CA ARG A 56 18.11 8.50 -4.24
C ARG A 56 17.55 7.15 -3.80
N LEU A 57 17.29 6.24 -4.74
CA LEU A 57 16.80 4.91 -4.43
C LEU A 57 17.86 4.07 -3.71
N GLU A 58 19.11 4.13 -4.13
CA GLU A 58 20.24 3.46 -3.45
C GLU A 58 20.34 3.90 -1.98
N VAL A 59 20.32 5.21 -1.73
CA VAL A 59 20.34 5.76 -0.36
C VAL A 59 19.13 5.29 0.45
N PHE A 60 17.95 5.28 -0.15
CA PHE A 60 16.75 4.78 0.53
C PHE A 60 16.90 3.30 0.93
N ILE A 61 17.36 2.45 0.01
CA ILE A 61 17.56 1.02 0.28
C ILE A 61 18.64 0.80 1.36
N GLU A 62 19.76 1.52 1.26
CA GLU A 62 20.83 1.45 2.27
C GLU A 62 20.29 1.81 3.67
N GLN A 63 19.54 2.91 3.79
CA GLN A 63 18.95 3.34 5.06
C GLN A 63 17.91 2.34 5.58
N ALA A 64 17.10 1.77 4.70
CA ALA A 64 16.11 0.74 5.08
C ALA A 64 16.82 -0.51 5.64
N GLN A 65 17.87 -0.96 4.98
CA GLN A 65 18.67 -2.11 5.44
C GLN A 65 19.41 -1.81 6.75
N LYS A 66 20.05 -0.65 6.86
CA LYS A 66 20.78 -0.22 8.08
C LYS A 66 19.86 -0.12 9.27
N ARG A 67 18.64 0.38 9.08
CA ARG A 67 17.61 0.48 10.13
C ARG A 67 16.88 -0.83 10.39
N LYS A 68 17.12 -1.86 9.57
CA LYS A 68 16.48 -3.18 9.65
C LYS A 68 14.94 -3.07 9.66
N VAL A 69 14.40 -2.24 8.75
CA VAL A 69 12.94 -2.13 8.63
C VAL A 69 12.35 -3.48 8.23
N ASP A 70 11.13 -3.76 8.65
CA ASP A 70 10.48 -5.05 8.42
C ASP A 70 10.11 -5.25 6.94
N PHE A 71 9.72 -4.17 6.23
CA PHE A 71 9.45 -4.17 4.80
C PHE A 71 9.62 -2.78 4.19
N ILE A 72 9.59 -2.70 2.88
CA ILE A 72 9.58 -1.43 2.15
C ILE A 72 8.38 -1.37 1.20
N ILE A 73 7.92 -0.15 0.93
CA ILE A 73 6.83 0.11 -0.02
C ILE A 73 7.14 1.36 -0.84
N GLN A 74 6.94 1.28 -2.15
CA GLN A 74 6.89 2.44 -3.03
C GLN A 74 5.43 2.79 -3.34
N MET A 75 5.10 4.08 -3.33
CA MET A 75 3.74 4.59 -3.34
C MET A 75 3.35 5.22 -4.70
N GLY A 76 3.95 4.74 -5.78
CA GLY A 76 3.67 5.21 -7.14
C GLY A 76 4.66 6.24 -7.67
N ASP A 77 4.50 6.55 -8.94
CA ASP A 77 5.35 7.45 -9.71
C ASP A 77 6.82 7.04 -9.64
N PHE A 78 7.06 5.74 -9.86
CA PHE A 78 8.35 5.10 -9.64
C PHE A 78 9.18 5.03 -10.91
N CYS A 79 8.75 4.29 -11.92
CA CYS A 79 9.37 4.22 -13.24
C CYS A 79 8.46 3.55 -14.26
N PHE A 80 8.64 3.85 -15.55
CA PHE A 80 7.94 3.17 -16.64
C PHE A 80 8.38 1.72 -16.83
N ALA A 81 7.49 0.89 -17.37
CA ALA A 81 7.77 -0.51 -17.72
C ALA A 81 8.62 -0.61 -19.00
N GLU A 82 9.82 -0.04 -18.97
CA GLU A 82 10.75 -0.01 -20.09
C GLU A 82 12.03 -0.78 -19.74
N ILE A 83 12.62 -1.47 -20.74
CA ILE A 83 13.85 -2.28 -20.54
C ILE A 83 14.99 -1.45 -19.92
N LYS A 84 15.13 -0.18 -20.30
CA LYS A 84 16.13 0.73 -19.73
C LYS A 84 16.02 0.91 -18.22
N ASN A 85 14.83 0.67 -17.64
CA ASN A 85 14.55 0.82 -16.21
C ASN A 85 14.79 -0.47 -15.41
N LYS A 86 15.21 -1.57 -16.06
CA LYS A 86 15.53 -2.80 -15.33
C LYS A 86 16.67 -2.63 -14.34
N GLU A 87 17.67 -1.82 -14.69
CA GLU A 87 18.78 -1.51 -13.76
C GLU A 87 18.28 -0.79 -12.51
N PHE A 88 17.37 0.17 -12.67
CA PHE A 88 16.74 0.87 -11.56
C PHE A 88 15.87 -0.08 -10.71
N LEU A 89 15.10 -0.96 -11.33
CA LEU A 89 14.35 -1.98 -10.62
C LEU A 89 15.26 -2.96 -9.87
N ASN A 90 16.43 -3.29 -10.43
CA ASN A 90 17.41 -4.13 -9.74
C ASN A 90 17.92 -3.48 -8.44
N ILE A 91 18.04 -2.14 -8.36
CA ILE A 91 18.38 -1.45 -7.11
C ILE A 91 17.32 -1.74 -6.05
N TRP A 92 16.02 -1.63 -6.42
CA TRP A 92 14.90 -1.98 -5.53
C TRP A 92 14.97 -3.43 -5.05
N GLU A 93 15.33 -4.35 -5.95
CA GLU A 93 15.46 -5.78 -5.65
C GLU A 93 16.62 -6.12 -4.71
N THR A 94 17.56 -5.22 -4.49
CA THR A 94 18.67 -5.44 -3.52
C THR A 94 18.17 -5.46 -2.07
N TYR A 95 17.01 -4.88 -1.76
CA TYR A 95 16.42 -5.01 -0.43
C TYR A 95 16.03 -6.47 -0.15
N LYS A 96 16.43 -6.99 1.00
CA LYS A 96 16.31 -8.44 1.32
C LYS A 96 14.98 -8.83 1.97
N GLY A 97 14.22 -7.85 2.45
CA GLY A 97 12.90 -8.06 3.06
C GLY A 97 11.74 -8.01 2.06
N PRO A 98 10.50 -8.13 2.55
CA PRO A 98 9.31 -7.94 1.74
C PRO A 98 9.25 -6.55 1.09
N LYS A 99 8.80 -6.50 -0.15
CA LYS A 99 8.71 -5.30 -0.98
C LYS A 99 7.32 -5.19 -1.57
N TYR A 100 6.75 -4.00 -1.55
CA TYR A 100 5.41 -3.76 -2.06
C TYR A 100 5.39 -2.58 -3.00
N HIS A 101 4.53 -2.65 -4.02
CA HIS A 101 4.36 -1.63 -5.02
C HIS A 101 2.93 -1.10 -5.03
N ILE A 102 2.79 0.20 -5.24
CA ILE A 102 1.51 0.86 -5.53
C ILE A 102 1.67 1.59 -6.86
N LEU A 103 0.64 1.55 -7.71
CA LEU A 103 0.63 2.29 -8.96
C LEU A 103 0.32 3.76 -8.70
N GLY A 104 1.19 4.64 -9.17
CA GLY A 104 0.92 6.07 -9.32
C GLY A 104 0.29 6.37 -10.68
N ASN A 105 -0.17 7.59 -10.88
CA ASN A 105 -0.78 7.97 -12.15
C ASN A 105 0.25 8.10 -13.29
N HIS A 106 1.45 8.60 -13.00
CA HIS A 106 2.50 8.79 -14.00
C HIS A 106 3.17 7.48 -14.43
N ASP A 107 3.08 6.41 -13.66
CA ASP A 107 3.60 5.11 -14.08
C ASP A 107 2.92 4.60 -15.36
N MET A 108 1.70 5.07 -15.62
CA MET A 108 0.89 4.68 -16.78
C MET A 108 0.87 5.73 -17.90
N ASP A 109 1.70 6.75 -17.85
CA ASP A 109 1.79 7.75 -18.91
C ASP A 109 2.20 7.15 -20.28
N LYS A 110 2.93 6.03 -20.25
CA LYS A 110 3.42 5.30 -21.42
C LYS A 110 3.06 3.82 -21.44
N ASN A 111 2.58 3.30 -20.36
CA ASN A 111 2.34 1.87 -20.18
C ASN A 111 0.91 1.61 -19.74
N THR A 112 0.42 0.44 -20.07
CA THR A 112 -0.85 -0.07 -19.51
C THR A 112 -0.62 -0.60 -18.08
N LYS A 113 -1.71 -0.70 -17.30
CA LYS A 113 -1.65 -1.33 -15.97
C LYS A 113 -1.08 -2.75 -16.04
N SER A 114 -1.45 -3.53 -17.06
CA SER A 114 -0.95 -4.90 -17.23
C SER A 114 0.56 -4.94 -17.41
N GLU A 115 1.11 -4.06 -18.26
CA GLU A 115 2.57 -3.97 -18.46
C GLU A 115 3.29 -3.57 -17.17
N MET A 116 2.70 -2.66 -16.37
CA MET A 116 3.26 -2.29 -15.08
C MET A 116 3.25 -3.45 -14.09
N LEU A 117 2.16 -4.21 -14.00
CA LEU A 117 2.07 -5.39 -13.14
C LEU A 117 3.15 -6.41 -13.49
N ASP A 118 3.30 -6.72 -14.78
CA ASP A 118 4.29 -7.68 -15.27
C ASP A 118 5.72 -7.20 -14.99
N PHE A 119 5.99 -5.92 -15.23
CA PHE A 119 7.34 -5.35 -15.07
C PHE A 119 7.79 -5.28 -13.61
N TRP A 120 6.89 -4.91 -12.70
CA TRP A 120 7.19 -4.81 -11.26
C TRP A 120 6.91 -6.10 -10.49
N GLY A 121 6.34 -7.14 -11.12
CA GLY A 121 5.98 -8.39 -10.46
C GLY A 121 4.83 -8.23 -9.47
N MET A 122 3.91 -7.31 -9.73
CA MET A 122 2.75 -7.10 -8.87
C MET A 122 1.66 -8.15 -9.13
N PRO A 123 0.99 -8.67 -8.09
CA PRO A 123 -0.06 -9.68 -8.28
C PRO A 123 -1.33 -9.10 -8.90
N LYS A 124 -1.66 -7.85 -8.58
CA LYS A 124 -2.84 -7.10 -9.04
C LYS A 124 -2.62 -5.60 -8.85
N THR A 125 -3.48 -4.77 -9.44
CA THR A 125 -3.47 -3.31 -9.24
C THR A 125 -3.89 -2.90 -7.83
N TYR A 126 -4.70 -3.73 -7.18
CA TYR A 126 -5.09 -3.60 -5.77
C TYR A 126 -4.95 -4.96 -5.09
N TYR A 127 -4.51 -4.99 -3.85
CA TYR A 127 -4.31 -6.20 -3.07
C TYR A 127 -4.22 -5.89 -1.58
N SER A 128 -4.15 -6.93 -0.76
CA SER A 128 -3.88 -6.77 0.66
C SER A 128 -2.87 -7.82 1.13
N TYR A 129 -2.24 -7.54 2.25
CA TYR A 129 -1.31 -8.45 2.91
C TYR A 129 -1.33 -8.25 4.41
N ASP A 130 -0.99 -9.31 5.14
CA ASP A 130 -0.87 -9.28 6.59
C ASP A 130 0.61 -9.21 6.98
N PHE A 131 0.94 -8.33 7.91
CA PHE A 131 2.28 -8.23 8.46
C PHE A 131 2.25 -7.79 9.93
N GLY A 132 2.95 -8.48 10.82
CA GLY A 132 3.09 -8.12 12.23
C GLY A 132 1.77 -8.02 13.02
N GLY A 133 0.70 -8.69 12.55
CA GLY A 133 -0.64 -8.63 13.15
C GLY A 133 -1.49 -7.48 12.62
N TYR A 134 -1.02 -6.74 11.61
CA TYR A 134 -1.77 -5.71 10.89
C TYR A 134 -2.19 -6.20 9.52
N HIS A 135 -3.33 -5.75 9.05
CA HIS A 135 -3.83 -5.97 7.70
C HIS A 135 -3.64 -4.71 6.88
N PHE A 136 -2.82 -4.79 5.83
CA PHE A 136 -2.53 -3.70 4.90
C PHE A 136 -3.36 -3.85 3.64
N ILE A 137 -3.94 -2.76 3.18
CA ILE A 137 -4.74 -2.72 1.95
C ILE A 137 -4.08 -1.74 0.99
N VAL A 138 -3.71 -2.22 -0.19
CA VAL A 138 -3.22 -1.43 -1.30
C VAL A 138 -4.39 -1.17 -2.24
N LEU A 139 -4.67 0.10 -2.49
CA LEU A 139 -5.76 0.53 -3.36
C LEU A 139 -5.20 1.07 -4.68
N ASP A 140 -5.94 0.84 -5.76
CA ASP A 140 -5.70 1.47 -7.06
C ASP A 140 -6.71 2.61 -7.23
N ALA A 141 -6.24 3.84 -7.15
CA ALA A 141 -7.05 5.03 -7.36
C ALA A 141 -6.97 5.56 -8.81
N ASN A 142 -6.24 4.87 -9.69
CA ASN A 142 -6.01 5.30 -11.06
C ASN A 142 -7.11 4.77 -11.98
N PHE A 143 -8.15 5.56 -12.17
CA PHE A 143 -9.19 5.27 -13.15
C PHE A 143 -8.86 5.97 -14.46
N LEU A 144 -8.86 5.19 -15.55
CA LEU A 144 -8.84 5.76 -16.88
C LEU A 144 -10.22 6.37 -17.13
N TYR A 145 -10.25 7.68 -17.38
CA TYR A 145 -11.44 8.34 -17.89
C TYR A 145 -11.71 7.82 -19.30
N GLN A 146 -12.63 6.88 -19.43
CA GLN A 146 -13.22 6.55 -20.71
C GLN A 146 -14.60 7.23 -20.77
N ASP A 147 -14.76 8.14 -21.71
CA ASP A 147 -16.05 8.76 -22.07
C ASP A 147 -16.76 9.53 -20.94
N ASN A 148 -16.07 10.29 -20.10
CA ASN A 148 -16.68 11.08 -19.02
C ASN A 148 -17.67 10.29 -18.14
N LYS A 149 -17.48 9.00 -18.00
CA LYS A 149 -18.25 8.15 -17.07
C LYS A 149 -17.35 7.69 -15.93
N PHE A 150 -17.76 8.05 -14.72
CA PHE A 150 -17.25 7.44 -13.50
C PHE A 150 -17.83 6.04 -13.35
#